data_6e675762dc9e1edd7b7b6d97333aa707
#
_entry.id   6e675762dc9e1edd7b7b6d97333aa707
#
_cell.length_a   1.000
_cell.length_b   1.000
_cell.length_c   1.000
_cell.angle_alpha   90.00
_cell.angle_beta   90.00
_cell.angle_gamma   90.00
#
_symmetry.space_group_name_H-M   'P 1'
#
loop_
_entity.id
_entity.type
_entity.pdbx_description
1 polymer ?
#
loop_
_entity_poly.entity_id
_entity_poly.type
_entity_poly.pdbx_seq_one_letter_code
_entity_poly.pdbx_strand_id
1 'polypeptide(L)'
;MRRMPRFRGGKVVFLRSVWYTVKLCAYFVRFGVELLVRRPRTRQARAEWLHRFCASALRGFDIVVSIEGEFPQHGALIANHLSYLDIVVFAALHPCVYCAKAEMEHWPVLGWMTTMAGTVYIARGRGGSALKAKSGMQAAVDAGLPVVFFPEGTTSNGDELLPFHSGLLAQALGTGMPVTAAFIQYSFDRKNAGATIVEDVSFWGDMPMLPHIFRFLGLRGIHATVRFAERPIAFVSDAKRRKSAAREAQAAVQELADSDRTVEV
;
A
#
# COMPACT_ATOMS: atom_id res chain seq x y z
N MET A 1 22.52 5.12 -11.16
CA MET A 1 22.40 3.71 -10.75
C MET A 1 23.03 3.54 -9.38
N ARG A 2 22.22 3.51 -8.30
CA ARG A 2 22.74 3.30 -6.93
C ARG A 2 23.27 1.87 -6.84
N ARG A 3 24.53 1.70 -6.40
CA ARG A 3 25.07 0.36 -6.12
C ARG A 3 24.23 -0.24 -4.99
N MET A 4 23.64 -1.40 -5.23
CA MET A 4 22.99 -2.14 -4.16
C MET A 4 23.95 -2.30 -2.98
N PRO A 5 23.53 -2.01 -1.75
CA PRO A 5 24.32 -2.39 -0.58
C PRO A 5 24.53 -3.91 -0.63
N ARG A 6 25.76 -4.35 -0.40
CA ARG A 6 26.09 -5.78 -0.35
C ARG A 6 25.18 -6.48 0.65
N PHE A 7 24.74 -7.69 0.32
CA PHE A 7 24.00 -8.55 1.25
C PHE A 7 24.82 -8.69 2.55
N ARG A 8 24.42 -7.98 3.60
CA ARG A 8 25.15 -7.92 4.88
C ARG A 8 24.76 -9.05 5.84
N GLY A 9 23.86 -9.95 5.43
CA GLY A 9 23.41 -11.08 6.23
C GLY A 9 24.36 -12.26 6.12
N GLY A 10 24.78 -12.80 7.26
CA GLY A 10 25.53 -14.06 7.30
C GLY A 10 24.71 -15.24 6.74
N LYS A 11 25.29 -16.44 6.70
CA LYS A 11 24.66 -17.67 6.15
C LYS A 11 23.22 -17.91 6.63
N VAL A 12 22.91 -17.57 7.89
CA VAL A 12 21.57 -17.74 8.48
C VAL A 12 20.52 -16.83 7.83
N VAL A 13 20.87 -15.56 7.57
CA VAL A 13 19.97 -14.60 6.90
C VAL A 13 19.74 -15.04 5.46
N PHE A 14 20.78 -15.47 4.75
CA PHE A 14 20.64 -16.00 3.39
C PHE A 14 19.72 -17.22 3.32
N LEU A 15 19.94 -18.22 4.18
CA LEU A 15 19.08 -19.43 4.23
C LEU A 15 17.63 -19.08 4.53
N ARG A 16 17.40 -18.07 5.38
CA ARG A 16 16.05 -17.59 5.65
C ARG A 16 15.44 -16.89 4.44
N SER A 17 16.19 -16.02 3.75
CA SER A 17 15.72 -15.41 2.50
C SER A 17 15.30 -16.48 1.49
N VAL A 18 16.11 -17.53 1.33
CA VAL A 18 15.77 -18.66 0.45
C VAL A 18 14.48 -19.36 0.90
N TRP A 19 14.40 -19.72 2.19
CA TRP A 19 13.21 -20.39 2.75
C TRP A 19 11.93 -19.56 2.56
N TYR A 20 11.99 -18.27 2.91
CA TYR A 20 10.83 -17.40 2.75
C TYR A 20 10.52 -17.07 1.29
N THR A 21 11.50 -17.09 0.40
CA THR A 21 11.23 -16.99 -1.05
C THR A 21 10.44 -18.20 -1.54
N VAL A 22 10.84 -19.42 -1.15
CA VAL A 22 10.08 -20.64 -1.47
C VAL A 22 8.66 -20.56 -0.89
N LYS A 23 8.55 -20.12 0.36
CA LYS A 23 7.24 -19.92 1.02
C LYS A 23 6.38 -18.88 0.28
N LEU A 24 6.96 -17.76 -0.15
CA LEU A 24 6.26 -16.74 -0.93
C LEU A 24 5.75 -17.31 -2.25
N CYS A 25 6.58 -18.05 -2.98
CA CYS A 25 6.17 -18.75 -4.20
C CYS A 25 5.01 -19.72 -3.94
N ALA A 26 5.07 -20.49 -2.85
CA ALA A 26 3.99 -21.40 -2.47
C ALA A 26 2.68 -20.64 -2.16
N TYR A 27 2.75 -19.47 -1.52
CA TYR A 27 1.58 -18.60 -1.31
C TYR A 27 0.99 -18.13 -2.65
N PHE A 28 1.83 -17.65 -3.57
CA PHE A 28 1.37 -17.23 -4.91
C PHE A 28 0.71 -18.39 -5.66
N VAL A 29 1.28 -19.58 -5.64
CA VAL A 29 0.69 -20.77 -6.27
C VAL A 29 -0.65 -21.11 -5.62
N ARG A 30 -0.70 -21.21 -4.28
CA ARG A 30 -1.92 -21.56 -3.55
C ARG A 30 -3.06 -20.59 -3.86
N PHE A 31 -2.81 -19.29 -3.70
CA PHE A 31 -3.85 -18.26 -3.90
C PHE A 31 -4.14 -18.02 -5.39
N GLY A 32 -3.16 -18.26 -6.27
CA GLY A 32 -3.37 -18.25 -7.72
C GLY A 32 -4.29 -19.41 -8.14
N VAL A 33 -4.08 -20.61 -7.62
CA VAL A 33 -4.98 -21.75 -7.85
C VAL A 33 -6.37 -21.45 -7.30
N GLU A 34 -6.48 -20.84 -6.09
CA GLU A 34 -7.76 -20.44 -5.54
C GLU A 34 -8.51 -19.47 -6.50
N LEU A 35 -7.81 -18.50 -7.09
CA LEU A 35 -8.40 -17.58 -8.08
C LEU A 35 -8.91 -18.32 -9.32
N LEU A 36 -8.15 -19.27 -9.82
CA LEU A 36 -8.52 -20.06 -11.00
C LEU A 36 -9.74 -20.95 -10.75
N VAL A 37 -9.84 -21.52 -9.55
CA VAL A 37 -10.92 -22.42 -9.16
C VAL A 37 -12.19 -21.63 -8.78
N ARG A 38 -12.06 -20.65 -7.89
CA ARG A 38 -13.22 -19.91 -7.36
C ARG A 38 -13.73 -18.82 -8.31
N ARG A 39 -12.86 -18.28 -9.18
CA ARG A 39 -13.18 -17.25 -10.18
C ARG A 39 -14.08 -16.15 -9.62
N PRO A 40 -13.64 -15.37 -8.62
CA PRO A 40 -14.49 -14.36 -7.98
C PRO A 40 -15.00 -13.35 -9.02
N ARG A 41 -16.32 -13.25 -9.17
CA ARG A 41 -16.95 -12.43 -10.19
C ARG A 41 -17.33 -11.03 -9.68
N THR A 42 -17.66 -10.92 -8.39
CA THR A 42 -18.04 -9.66 -7.76
C THR A 42 -16.81 -8.91 -7.24
N ARG A 43 -16.89 -7.58 -7.15
CA ARG A 43 -15.83 -6.76 -6.53
C ARG A 43 -15.59 -7.16 -5.08
N GLN A 44 -16.65 -7.41 -4.32
CA GLN A 44 -16.58 -7.85 -2.93
C GLN A 44 -15.77 -9.15 -2.80
N ALA A 45 -16.11 -10.18 -3.56
CA ALA A 45 -15.39 -11.47 -3.51
C ALA A 45 -13.90 -11.34 -3.91
N ARG A 46 -13.57 -10.40 -4.80
CA ARG A 46 -12.19 -10.09 -5.19
C ARG A 46 -11.42 -9.38 -4.08
N ALA A 47 -12.04 -8.38 -3.44
CA ALA A 47 -11.44 -7.66 -2.31
C ALA A 47 -11.24 -8.59 -1.10
N GLU A 48 -12.20 -9.46 -0.81
CA GLU A 48 -12.09 -10.48 0.24
C GLU A 48 -10.98 -11.50 -0.05
N TRP A 49 -10.81 -11.90 -1.31
CA TRP A 49 -9.70 -12.78 -1.69
C TRP A 49 -8.36 -12.08 -1.45
N LEU A 50 -8.19 -10.82 -1.87
CA LEU A 50 -6.98 -10.04 -1.63
C LEU A 50 -6.71 -9.90 -0.13
N HIS A 51 -7.73 -9.56 0.66
CA HIS A 51 -7.64 -9.46 2.12
C HIS A 51 -7.11 -10.77 2.73
N ARG A 52 -7.70 -11.93 2.40
CA ARG A 52 -7.24 -13.23 2.91
C ARG A 52 -5.81 -13.55 2.50
N PHE A 53 -5.44 -13.24 1.24
CA PHE A 53 -4.07 -13.42 0.76
C PHE A 53 -3.09 -12.59 1.59
N CYS A 54 -3.34 -11.29 1.73
CA CYS A 54 -2.47 -10.36 2.45
C CYS A 54 -2.41 -10.69 3.95
N ALA A 55 -3.55 -10.93 4.60
CA ALA A 55 -3.58 -11.33 6.01
C ALA A 55 -2.85 -12.64 6.28
N SER A 56 -2.93 -13.61 5.35
CA SER A 56 -2.16 -14.85 5.43
C SER A 56 -0.66 -14.59 5.24
N ALA A 57 -0.29 -13.68 4.33
CA ALA A 57 1.10 -13.31 4.10
C ALA A 57 1.71 -12.66 5.35
N LEU A 58 1.06 -11.65 5.96
CA LEU A 58 1.58 -11.01 7.18
C LEU A 58 1.87 -12.03 8.28
N ARG A 59 0.89 -12.90 8.59
CA ARG A 59 1.08 -13.98 9.57
C ARG A 59 2.18 -14.97 9.16
N GLY A 60 2.26 -15.26 7.87
CA GLY A 60 3.23 -16.22 7.34
C GLY A 60 4.67 -15.71 7.36
N PHE A 61 4.89 -14.41 7.31
CA PHE A 61 6.22 -13.78 7.24
C PHE A 61 6.63 -13.06 8.53
N ASP A 62 5.92 -13.33 9.65
CA ASP A 62 6.23 -12.75 10.98
C ASP A 62 6.24 -11.21 10.95
N ILE A 63 5.24 -10.63 10.27
CA ILE A 63 5.04 -9.17 10.20
C ILE A 63 3.89 -8.83 11.13
N VAL A 64 4.20 -8.04 12.16
CA VAL A 64 3.23 -7.57 13.15
C VAL A 64 2.68 -6.22 12.73
N VAL A 65 1.39 -6.01 12.93
CA VAL A 65 0.73 -4.72 12.64
C VAL A 65 0.05 -4.20 13.90
N SER A 66 0.42 -3.02 14.33
CA SER A 66 -0.31 -2.23 15.33
C SER A 66 -1.18 -1.19 14.65
N ILE A 67 -2.37 -0.98 15.19
CA ILE A 67 -3.39 -0.09 14.62
C ILE A 67 -3.78 0.92 15.68
N GLU A 68 -3.80 2.18 15.30
CA GLU A 68 -4.34 3.30 16.07
C GLU A 68 -5.50 3.91 15.26
N GLY A 69 -6.68 3.99 15.86
CA GLY A 69 -7.91 4.36 15.17
C GLY A 69 -8.57 3.19 14.42
N GLU A 70 -9.46 3.47 13.49
CA GLU A 70 -10.24 2.46 12.77
C GLU A 70 -10.08 2.60 11.25
N PHE A 71 -9.97 1.45 10.58
CA PHE A 71 -9.99 1.42 9.11
C PHE A 71 -11.35 1.89 8.60
N PRO A 72 -11.45 2.90 7.70
CA PRO A 72 -12.72 3.40 7.22
C PRO A 72 -13.47 2.32 6.41
N GLN A 73 -14.73 2.09 6.77
CA GLN A 73 -15.55 1.05 6.13
C GLN A 73 -15.98 1.40 4.70
N HIS A 74 -15.94 2.68 4.32
CA HIS A 74 -16.31 3.21 3.00
C HIS A 74 -15.57 4.49 2.68
N GLY A 75 -15.70 4.96 1.44
CA GLY A 75 -14.99 6.16 0.96
C GLY A 75 -13.58 5.88 0.48
N ALA A 76 -12.72 6.88 0.51
CA ALA A 76 -11.32 6.77 0.15
C ALA A 76 -10.43 6.80 1.39
N LEU A 77 -9.40 5.97 1.38
CA LEU A 77 -8.28 6.01 2.32
C LEU A 77 -7.04 6.48 1.57
N ILE A 78 -6.37 7.49 2.10
CA ILE A 78 -5.10 7.99 1.59
C ILE A 78 -4.01 7.84 2.65
N ALA A 79 -2.79 7.51 2.23
CA ALA A 79 -1.65 7.37 3.13
C ALA A 79 -0.34 7.78 2.45
N ASN A 80 0.71 7.93 3.24
CA ASN A 80 2.09 7.93 2.75
C ASN A 80 2.44 6.56 2.13
N HIS A 81 3.51 6.52 1.33
CA HIS A 81 3.89 5.32 0.60
C HIS A 81 5.39 5.02 0.72
N LEU A 82 5.73 4.00 1.48
CA LEU A 82 7.11 3.61 1.79
C LEU A 82 7.56 2.38 1.00
N SER A 83 6.63 1.44 0.75
CA SER A 83 6.99 0.12 0.23
C SER A 83 5.80 -0.55 -0.46
N TYR A 84 6.08 -1.57 -1.27
CA TYR A 84 5.04 -2.52 -1.70
C TYR A 84 4.37 -3.24 -0.52
N LEU A 85 5.02 -3.25 0.65
CA LEU A 85 4.46 -3.81 1.87
C LEU A 85 3.23 -3.04 2.37
N ASP A 86 3.15 -1.73 2.12
CA ASP A 86 1.99 -0.90 2.52
C ASP A 86 0.70 -1.45 1.92
N ILE A 87 0.76 -1.91 0.65
CA ILE A 87 -0.39 -2.53 -0.04
C ILE A 87 -0.80 -3.80 0.69
N VAL A 88 0.17 -4.61 1.09
CA VAL A 88 -0.09 -5.87 1.83
C VAL A 88 -0.67 -5.58 3.20
N VAL A 89 -0.14 -4.58 3.92
CA VAL A 89 -0.62 -4.19 5.24
C VAL A 89 -2.06 -3.70 5.18
N PHE A 90 -2.36 -2.67 4.37
CA PHE A 90 -3.72 -2.14 4.30
C PHE A 90 -4.74 -3.18 3.81
N ALA A 91 -4.40 -3.99 2.80
CA ALA A 91 -5.28 -5.06 2.34
C ALA A 91 -5.50 -6.16 3.38
N ALA A 92 -4.53 -6.39 4.26
CA ALA A 92 -4.66 -7.36 5.35
C ALA A 92 -5.56 -6.85 6.50
N LEU A 93 -5.77 -5.55 6.61
CA LEU A 93 -6.62 -4.96 7.63
C LEU A 93 -8.10 -5.00 7.23
N HIS A 94 -8.41 -4.73 5.96
CA HIS A 94 -9.80 -4.70 5.49
C HIS A 94 -9.89 -5.02 3.98
N PRO A 95 -10.96 -5.69 3.51
CA PRO A 95 -11.25 -5.80 2.09
C PRO A 95 -11.40 -4.42 1.44
N CYS A 96 -10.57 -4.12 0.44
CA CYS A 96 -10.52 -2.80 -0.20
C CYS A 96 -10.15 -2.91 -1.68
N VAL A 97 -10.29 -1.81 -2.40
CA VAL A 97 -9.91 -1.67 -3.81
C VAL A 97 -8.76 -0.68 -3.92
N TYR A 98 -7.71 -1.03 -4.66
CA TYR A 98 -6.58 -0.14 -4.90
C TYR A 98 -6.71 0.63 -6.19
N CYS A 99 -6.17 1.87 -6.19
CA CYS A 99 -5.86 2.58 -7.42
C CYS A 99 -4.35 2.51 -7.69
N ALA A 100 -3.97 1.96 -8.84
CA ALA A 100 -2.59 1.75 -9.23
C ALA A 100 -2.27 2.33 -10.62
N LYS A 101 -0.97 2.48 -10.91
CA LYS A 101 -0.51 2.88 -12.25
C LYS A 101 -0.85 1.79 -13.28
N ALA A 102 -1.27 2.19 -14.47
CA ALA A 102 -1.65 1.26 -15.55
C ALA A 102 -0.52 0.31 -15.95
N GLU A 103 0.73 0.74 -15.84
CA GLU A 103 1.90 -0.06 -16.17
C GLU A 103 1.99 -1.34 -15.32
N MET A 104 1.45 -1.33 -14.10
CA MET A 104 1.45 -2.48 -13.19
C MET A 104 0.55 -3.63 -13.69
N GLU A 105 -0.45 -3.33 -14.53
CA GLU A 105 -1.32 -4.34 -15.15
C GLU A 105 -0.53 -5.39 -15.96
N HIS A 106 0.59 -4.97 -16.54
CA HIS A 106 1.41 -5.80 -17.42
C HIS A 106 2.55 -6.53 -16.70
N TRP A 107 2.67 -6.40 -15.38
CA TRP A 107 3.70 -7.10 -14.62
C TRP A 107 3.40 -8.60 -14.56
N PRO A 108 4.39 -9.46 -14.81
CA PRO A 108 4.19 -10.90 -14.72
C PRO A 108 3.66 -11.31 -13.34
N VAL A 109 2.66 -12.18 -13.31
CA VAL A 109 1.99 -12.71 -12.11
C VAL A 109 1.28 -11.61 -11.30
N LEU A 110 2.00 -10.57 -10.85
CA LEU A 110 1.44 -9.48 -10.04
C LEU A 110 0.35 -8.71 -10.80
N GLY A 111 0.55 -8.38 -12.08
CA GLY A 111 -0.45 -7.70 -12.88
C GLY A 111 -1.74 -8.51 -12.99
N TRP A 112 -1.63 -9.81 -13.25
CA TRP A 112 -2.79 -10.70 -13.26
C TRP A 112 -3.49 -10.75 -11.87
N MET A 113 -2.74 -10.90 -10.80
CA MET A 113 -3.31 -10.97 -9.44
C MET A 113 -3.98 -9.67 -9.02
N THR A 114 -3.36 -8.51 -9.30
CA THR A 114 -3.95 -7.19 -8.99
C THR A 114 -5.19 -6.91 -9.84
N THR A 115 -5.22 -7.34 -11.10
CA THR A 115 -6.41 -7.28 -11.96
C THR A 115 -7.54 -8.15 -11.38
N MET A 116 -7.23 -9.37 -10.96
CA MET A 116 -8.19 -10.27 -10.32
C MET A 116 -8.65 -9.76 -8.95
N ALA A 117 -7.82 -9.00 -8.24
CA ALA A 117 -8.18 -8.31 -7.00
C ALA A 117 -9.11 -7.10 -7.22
N GLY A 118 -9.35 -6.70 -8.46
CA GLY A 118 -10.25 -5.59 -8.79
C GLY A 118 -9.59 -4.21 -8.74
N THR A 119 -8.27 -4.14 -8.84
CA THR A 119 -7.51 -2.88 -8.88
C THR A 119 -7.99 -1.95 -10.00
N VAL A 120 -8.16 -0.67 -9.70
CA VAL A 120 -8.48 0.38 -10.67
C VAL A 120 -7.17 0.92 -11.25
N TYR A 121 -6.90 0.62 -12.52
CA TYR A 121 -5.69 1.09 -13.20
C TYR A 121 -5.87 2.46 -13.82
N ILE A 122 -4.86 3.31 -13.68
CA ILE A 122 -4.89 4.70 -14.09
C ILE A 122 -3.69 5.01 -14.97
N ALA A 123 -3.96 5.35 -16.23
CA ALA A 123 -2.95 5.79 -17.18
C ALA A 123 -2.75 7.31 -17.06
N ARG A 124 -1.57 7.75 -16.66
CA ARG A 124 -1.25 9.19 -16.58
C ARG A 124 -1.12 9.78 -17.99
N GLY A 125 -1.65 10.99 -18.19
CA GLY A 125 -1.48 11.72 -19.45
C GLY A 125 -2.29 11.23 -20.66
N ARG A 126 -3.16 10.22 -20.52
CA ARG A 126 -4.05 9.76 -21.60
C ARG A 126 -5.45 10.32 -21.41
N GLY A 127 -6.05 10.83 -22.50
CA GLY A 127 -7.44 11.27 -22.53
C GLY A 127 -8.39 10.18 -22.02
N GLY A 128 -9.40 10.55 -21.23
CA GLY A 128 -10.36 9.59 -20.64
C GLY A 128 -9.90 8.85 -19.37
N SER A 129 -8.61 8.88 -19.04
CA SER A 129 -8.07 8.20 -17.86
C SER A 129 -8.68 8.67 -16.54
N ALA A 130 -8.92 9.98 -16.41
CA ALA A 130 -9.57 10.55 -15.24
C ALA A 130 -11.01 10.05 -15.07
N LEU A 131 -11.77 9.95 -16.17
CA LEU A 131 -13.13 9.41 -16.15
C LEU A 131 -13.14 7.93 -15.78
N LYS A 132 -12.23 7.13 -16.34
CA LYS A 132 -12.06 5.71 -15.98
C LYS A 132 -11.71 5.54 -14.51
N ALA A 133 -10.83 6.39 -13.96
CA ALA A 133 -10.49 6.39 -12.53
C ALA A 133 -11.72 6.69 -11.68
N LYS A 134 -12.43 7.77 -12.00
CA LYS A 134 -13.65 8.18 -11.28
C LYS A 134 -14.71 7.08 -11.32
N SER A 135 -15.02 6.51 -12.49
CA SER A 135 -16.01 5.44 -12.60
C SER A 135 -15.59 4.15 -11.88
N GLY A 136 -14.29 3.83 -11.88
CA GLY A 136 -13.75 2.70 -11.13
C GLY A 136 -13.85 2.87 -9.62
N MET A 137 -13.55 4.07 -9.11
CA MET A 137 -13.73 4.41 -7.69
C MET A 137 -15.21 4.39 -7.30
N GLN A 138 -16.09 4.99 -8.11
CA GLN A 138 -17.52 4.96 -7.85
C GLN A 138 -18.05 3.53 -7.77
N ALA A 139 -17.67 2.68 -8.71
CA ALA A 139 -18.11 1.28 -8.71
C ALA A 139 -17.56 0.46 -7.51
N ALA A 140 -16.46 0.89 -6.87
CA ALA A 140 -15.98 0.29 -5.63
C ALA A 140 -16.86 0.75 -4.45
N VAL A 141 -17.17 2.05 -4.39
CA VAL A 141 -18.05 2.63 -3.36
C VAL A 141 -19.47 2.04 -3.45
N ASP A 142 -20.02 1.89 -4.66
CA ASP A 142 -21.33 1.26 -4.89
C ASP A 142 -21.35 -0.22 -4.45
N ALA A 143 -20.18 -0.87 -4.45
CA ALA A 143 -20.01 -2.22 -3.91
C ALA A 143 -19.77 -2.25 -2.40
N GLY A 144 -19.81 -1.11 -1.70
CA GLY A 144 -19.55 -1.01 -0.26
C GLY A 144 -18.08 -1.19 0.12
N LEU A 145 -17.13 -0.96 -0.81
CA LEU A 145 -15.72 -1.16 -0.58
C LEU A 145 -14.97 0.18 -0.48
N PRO A 146 -14.09 0.36 0.51
CA PRO A 146 -13.19 1.50 0.56
C PRO A 146 -12.16 1.44 -0.58
N VAL A 147 -11.78 2.61 -1.06
CA VAL A 147 -10.76 2.78 -2.11
C VAL A 147 -9.47 3.28 -1.49
N VAL A 148 -8.39 2.54 -1.61
CA VAL A 148 -7.06 2.92 -1.08
C VAL A 148 -6.17 3.42 -2.20
N PHE A 149 -5.54 4.57 -1.99
CA PHE A 149 -4.50 5.06 -2.89
C PHE A 149 -3.46 5.91 -2.16
N PHE A 150 -2.28 6.00 -2.75
CA PHE A 150 -1.14 6.74 -2.23
C PHE A 150 -0.93 8.00 -3.07
N PRO A 151 -1.28 9.21 -2.53
CA PRO A 151 -1.22 10.45 -3.31
C PRO A 151 0.20 10.86 -3.71
N GLU A 152 1.24 10.38 -3.04
CA GLU A 152 2.65 10.56 -3.42
C GLU A 152 2.93 10.01 -4.83
N GLY A 153 2.18 9.01 -5.24
CA GLY A 153 2.28 8.41 -6.58
C GLY A 153 3.58 7.68 -6.85
N THR A 154 4.44 7.57 -5.88
CA THR A 154 5.65 6.74 -5.84
C THR A 154 5.96 6.43 -4.37
N THR A 155 6.81 5.45 -4.13
CA THR A 155 7.32 5.14 -2.79
C THR A 155 8.50 6.03 -2.43
N SER A 156 8.68 6.32 -1.13
CA SER A 156 9.72 7.18 -0.56
C SER A 156 10.60 6.42 0.43
N ASN A 157 11.67 7.06 0.89
CA ASN A 157 12.53 6.54 1.94
C ASN A 157 11.96 6.76 3.37
N GLY A 158 10.93 7.59 3.48
CA GLY A 158 10.26 7.89 4.75
C GLY A 158 10.87 9.03 5.55
N ASP A 159 11.91 9.72 5.05
CA ASP A 159 12.50 10.87 5.75
C ASP A 159 11.50 12.04 5.83
N GLU A 160 10.70 12.20 4.78
CA GLU A 160 9.63 13.20 4.69
C GLU A 160 8.50 12.71 3.78
N LEU A 161 7.30 13.29 3.93
CA LEU A 161 6.20 13.05 2.99
C LEU A 161 6.50 13.73 1.65
N LEU A 162 6.42 12.96 0.57
CA LEU A 162 6.53 13.54 -0.76
C LEU A 162 5.29 14.41 -1.08
N PRO A 163 5.41 15.39 -2.00
CA PRO A 163 4.28 16.20 -2.41
C PRO A 163 3.13 15.36 -2.96
N PHE A 164 1.91 15.61 -2.48
CA PHE A 164 0.74 14.87 -2.92
C PHE A 164 0.27 15.31 -4.30
N HIS A 165 0.11 14.36 -5.20
CA HIS A 165 -0.43 14.60 -6.53
C HIS A 165 -1.96 14.75 -6.48
N SER A 166 -2.45 15.86 -7.01
CA SER A 166 -3.87 16.20 -7.00
C SER A 166 -4.77 15.34 -7.90
N GLY A 167 -4.20 14.51 -8.78
CA GLY A 167 -4.95 13.82 -9.84
C GLY A 167 -6.00 12.84 -9.30
N LEU A 168 -5.59 11.86 -8.50
CA LEU A 168 -6.48 10.86 -7.90
C LEU A 168 -7.39 11.46 -6.83
N LEU A 169 -6.84 12.34 -6.02
CA LEU A 169 -7.61 13.03 -5.00
C LEU A 169 -8.77 13.81 -5.62
N ALA A 170 -8.55 14.52 -6.73
CA ALA A 170 -9.62 15.24 -7.43
C ALA A 170 -10.69 14.29 -8.00
N GLN A 171 -10.34 13.07 -8.40
CA GLN A 171 -11.32 12.08 -8.82
C GLN A 171 -12.14 11.57 -7.63
N ALA A 172 -11.51 11.28 -6.49
CA ALA A 172 -12.19 10.90 -5.27
C ALA A 172 -13.16 11.99 -4.79
N LEU A 173 -12.69 13.24 -4.68
CA LEU A 173 -13.54 14.39 -4.33
C LEU A 173 -14.69 14.60 -5.34
N GLY A 174 -14.42 14.36 -6.62
CA GLY A 174 -15.44 14.47 -7.69
C GLY A 174 -16.56 13.41 -7.62
N THR A 175 -16.41 12.35 -6.84
CA THR A 175 -17.48 11.37 -6.55
C THR A 175 -18.30 11.73 -5.31
N GLY A 176 -17.83 12.70 -4.50
CA GLY A 176 -18.45 13.05 -3.22
C GLY A 176 -18.17 12.07 -2.08
N MET A 177 -17.28 11.08 -2.29
CA MET A 177 -16.92 10.14 -1.23
C MET A 177 -16.10 10.81 -0.13
N PRO A 178 -16.28 10.44 1.15
CA PRO A 178 -15.40 10.89 2.22
C PRO A 178 -13.98 10.40 1.99
N VAL A 179 -12.98 11.19 2.36
CA VAL A 179 -11.55 10.86 2.25
C VAL A 179 -10.96 10.87 3.65
N THR A 180 -10.46 9.74 4.10
CA THR A 180 -9.81 9.57 5.41
C THR A 180 -8.30 9.48 5.24
N ALA A 181 -7.55 10.15 6.11
CA ALA A 181 -6.10 10.06 6.15
C ALA A 181 -5.65 8.84 6.98
N ALA A 182 -4.55 8.23 6.56
CA ALA A 182 -3.79 7.29 7.37
C ALA A 182 -2.30 7.58 7.25
N PHE A 183 -1.53 7.10 8.20
CA PHE A 183 -0.07 7.13 8.19
C PHE A 183 0.47 5.75 8.50
N ILE A 184 1.48 5.30 7.77
CA ILE A 184 2.16 4.03 8.01
C ILE A 184 3.64 4.25 8.25
N GLN A 185 4.18 3.57 9.25
CA GLN A 185 5.61 3.52 9.51
C GLN A 185 6.04 2.10 9.86
N TYR A 186 7.34 1.84 9.74
CA TYR A 186 7.94 0.54 10.03
C TYR A 186 9.04 0.66 11.07
N SER A 187 9.16 -0.38 11.89
CA SER A 187 10.24 -0.56 12.84
C SER A 187 10.70 -2.02 12.88
N PHE A 188 11.76 -2.29 13.64
CA PHE A 188 12.20 -3.63 13.93
C PHE A 188 12.07 -3.92 15.43
N ASP A 189 11.30 -4.93 15.79
CA ASP A 189 11.22 -5.44 17.16
C ASP A 189 12.45 -6.28 17.55
N ARG A 190 13.24 -6.69 16.55
CA ARG A 190 14.44 -7.52 16.69
C ARG A 190 15.61 -6.96 15.91
N LYS A 191 16.82 -7.13 16.46
CA LYS A 191 18.02 -6.70 15.75
C LYS A 191 18.22 -7.49 14.46
N ASN A 192 18.32 -6.76 13.36
CA ASN A 192 18.72 -7.24 12.04
C ASN A 192 20.09 -6.64 11.73
N ALA A 193 21.14 -7.45 11.85
CA ALA A 193 22.53 -6.97 11.77
C ALA A 193 22.79 -6.22 10.45
N GLY A 194 23.04 -4.91 10.56
CA GLY A 194 23.34 -4.02 9.43
C GLY A 194 22.16 -3.70 8.51
N ALA A 195 20.93 -4.12 8.85
CA ALA A 195 19.74 -3.73 8.12
C ALA A 195 19.13 -2.44 8.69
N THR A 196 18.50 -1.66 7.81
CA THR A 196 17.78 -0.45 8.17
C THR A 196 16.39 -0.46 7.52
N ILE A 197 15.45 0.27 8.10
CA ILE A 197 14.11 0.42 7.51
C ILE A 197 14.24 1.04 6.10
N VAL A 198 15.03 2.09 5.96
CA VAL A 198 15.23 2.85 4.71
C VAL A 198 15.75 2.00 3.55
N GLU A 199 16.67 1.08 3.82
CA GLU A 199 17.34 0.31 2.74
C GLU A 199 16.75 -1.09 2.55
N ASP A 200 16.04 -1.63 3.55
CA ASP A 200 15.67 -3.05 3.56
C ASP A 200 14.16 -3.29 3.68
N VAL A 201 13.39 -2.30 4.12
CA VAL A 201 11.91 -2.35 4.20
C VAL A 201 11.28 -1.36 3.24
N SER A 202 11.73 -0.09 3.26
CA SER A 202 11.29 0.89 2.28
C SER A 202 11.81 0.54 0.89
N PHE A 203 10.96 0.72 -0.12
CA PHE A 203 11.31 0.45 -1.52
C PHE A 203 11.20 1.73 -2.32
N TRP A 204 12.30 2.35 -2.69
CA TRP A 204 12.32 3.68 -3.27
C TRP A 204 13.46 3.90 -4.28
N GLY A 205 13.33 4.95 -5.09
CA GLY A 205 14.31 5.28 -6.12
C GLY A 205 14.43 4.18 -7.20
N ASP A 206 15.66 3.88 -7.58
CA ASP A 206 15.97 2.90 -8.64
C ASP A 206 16.29 1.50 -8.07
N MET A 207 15.73 1.14 -6.91
CA MET A 207 15.96 -0.17 -6.31
C MET A 207 15.38 -1.28 -7.21
N PRO A 208 16.15 -2.31 -7.56
CA PRO A 208 15.61 -3.46 -8.28
C PRO A 208 14.75 -4.31 -7.33
N MET A 209 13.49 -4.52 -7.72
CA MET A 209 12.46 -5.11 -6.85
C MET A 209 12.79 -6.53 -6.37
N LEU A 210 13.18 -7.45 -7.25
CA LEU A 210 13.42 -8.84 -6.86
C LEU A 210 14.56 -9.00 -5.86
N PRO A 211 15.74 -8.39 -6.03
CA PRO A 211 16.78 -8.40 -5.03
C PRO A 211 16.36 -7.74 -3.70
N HIS A 212 15.56 -6.66 -3.75
CA HIS A 212 15.04 -6.03 -2.54
C HIS A 212 14.10 -6.98 -1.79
N ILE A 213 13.12 -7.61 -2.47
CA ILE A 213 12.23 -8.61 -1.88
C ILE A 213 13.04 -9.76 -1.24
N PHE A 214 14.07 -10.27 -1.93
CA PHE A 214 14.91 -11.34 -1.39
C PHE A 214 15.60 -10.94 -0.09
N ARG A 215 16.12 -9.71 0.00
CA ARG A 215 16.73 -9.17 1.23
C ARG A 215 15.70 -8.96 2.33
N PHE A 216 14.57 -8.36 1.99
CA PHE A 216 13.43 -8.14 2.89
C PHE A 216 12.99 -9.45 3.55
N LEU A 217 12.87 -10.53 2.79
CA LEU A 217 12.50 -11.85 3.30
C LEU A 217 13.52 -12.47 4.27
N GLY A 218 14.74 -11.94 4.33
CA GLY A 218 15.75 -12.30 5.32
C GLY A 218 15.59 -11.61 6.68
N LEU A 219 14.74 -10.59 6.80
CA LEU A 219 14.54 -9.80 8.01
C LEU A 219 13.68 -10.54 9.05
N ARG A 220 13.68 -10.03 10.28
CA ARG A 220 12.87 -10.54 11.41
C ARG A 220 12.22 -9.38 12.16
N GLY A 221 11.06 -9.68 12.77
CA GLY A 221 10.39 -8.75 13.66
C GLY A 221 10.12 -7.43 12.97
N ILE A 222 9.57 -7.48 11.76
CA ILE A 222 9.07 -6.29 11.09
C ILE A 222 7.78 -5.90 11.76
N HIS A 223 7.72 -4.67 12.22
CA HIS A 223 6.54 -4.11 12.83
C HIS A 223 6.06 -2.93 11.98
N ALA A 224 4.80 -2.95 11.57
CA ALA A 224 4.12 -1.85 10.93
C ALA A 224 3.17 -1.19 11.93
N THR A 225 3.28 0.11 12.12
CA THR A 225 2.29 0.90 12.85
C THR A 225 1.47 1.68 11.85
N VAL A 226 0.14 1.51 11.91
CA VAL A 226 -0.81 2.22 11.04
C VAL A 226 -1.71 3.09 11.90
N ARG A 227 -1.74 4.38 11.62
CA ARG A 227 -2.61 5.36 12.26
C ARG A 227 -3.69 5.80 11.31
N PHE A 228 -4.93 5.81 11.74
CA PHE A 228 -6.07 6.30 10.98
C PHE A 228 -6.62 7.56 11.63
N ALA A 229 -6.96 8.55 10.82
CA ALA A 229 -7.68 9.71 11.29
C ALA A 229 -9.08 9.30 11.79
N GLU A 230 -9.52 9.83 12.92
CA GLU A 230 -10.84 9.53 13.50
C GLU A 230 -12.00 9.98 12.60
N ARG A 231 -11.78 10.99 11.77
CA ARG A 231 -12.79 11.57 10.90
C ARG A 231 -12.25 11.80 9.49
N PRO A 232 -13.10 11.75 8.47
CA PRO A 232 -12.72 12.19 7.13
C PRO A 232 -12.23 13.63 7.11
N ILE A 233 -11.34 13.93 6.18
CA ILE A 233 -10.78 15.26 5.99
C ILE A 233 -11.89 16.22 5.61
N ALA A 234 -12.04 17.30 6.37
CA ALA A 234 -12.95 18.40 6.06
C ALA A 234 -12.29 19.35 5.06
N PHE A 235 -12.36 19.05 3.77
CA PHE A 235 -11.78 19.88 2.73
C PHE A 235 -12.46 21.25 2.66
N VAL A 236 -11.69 22.31 2.77
CA VAL A 236 -12.12 23.68 2.48
C VAL A 236 -12.13 23.92 0.96
N SER A 237 -11.28 23.23 0.24
CA SER A 237 -11.11 23.30 -1.21
C SER A 237 -11.98 22.27 -1.93
N ASP A 238 -12.72 22.71 -2.94
CA ASP A 238 -13.50 21.85 -3.82
C ASP A 238 -12.60 21.13 -4.85
N ALA A 239 -13.20 20.24 -5.64
CA ALA A 239 -12.51 19.50 -6.71
C ALA A 239 -11.89 20.42 -7.79
N LYS A 240 -12.30 21.70 -7.88
CA LYS A 240 -11.74 22.69 -8.81
C LYS A 240 -10.41 23.26 -8.30
N ARG A 241 -10.24 23.36 -6.98
CA ARG A 241 -9.00 23.81 -6.33
C ARG A 241 -8.05 22.63 -6.00
N ARG A 242 -7.80 21.80 -6.99
CA ARG A 242 -7.08 20.52 -6.85
C ARG A 242 -5.75 20.59 -6.09
N LYS A 243 -4.95 21.63 -6.31
CA LYS A 243 -3.65 21.80 -5.64
C LYS A 243 -3.81 22.11 -4.15
N SER A 244 -4.83 22.89 -3.79
CA SER A 244 -5.15 23.22 -2.40
C SER A 244 -5.62 21.97 -1.66
N ALA A 245 -6.55 21.21 -2.24
CA ALA A 245 -7.02 19.94 -1.68
C ALA A 245 -5.88 18.92 -1.47
N ALA A 246 -4.90 18.89 -2.39
CA ALA A 246 -3.74 18.02 -2.22
C ALA A 246 -2.86 18.43 -1.02
N ARG A 247 -2.72 19.72 -0.75
CA ARG A 247 -2.01 20.23 0.44
C ARG A 247 -2.78 19.93 1.73
N GLU A 248 -4.10 20.11 1.72
CA GLU A 248 -4.96 19.76 2.87
C GLU A 248 -4.87 18.26 3.19
N ALA A 249 -4.89 17.41 2.15
CA ALA A 249 -4.70 15.97 2.29
C ALA A 249 -3.31 15.61 2.84
N GLN A 250 -2.26 16.28 2.35
CA GLN A 250 -0.88 16.06 2.83
C GLN A 250 -0.75 16.49 4.30
N ALA A 251 -1.32 17.63 4.68
CA ALA A 251 -1.31 18.12 6.05
C ALA A 251 -2.00 17.12 7.01
N ALA A 252 -3.14 16.56 6.61
CA ALA A 252 -3.86 15.56 7.42
C ALA A 252 -3.05 14.28 7.65
N VAL A 253 -2.26 13.83 6.65
CA VAL A 253 -1.35 12.68 6.82
C VAL A 253 -0.15 13.07 7.68
N GLN A 254 0.36 14.31 7.54
CA GLN A 254 1.46 14.82 8.35
C GLN A 254 1.10 14.93 9.83
N GLU A 255 -0.11 15.35 10.18
CA GLU A 255 -0.60 15.38 11.57
C GLU A 255 -0.53 14.01 12.23
N LEU A 256 -0.87 12.95 11.49
CA LEU A 256 -0.74 11.57 11.99
C LEU A 256 0.72 11.12 12.14
N ALA A 257 1.62 11.63 11.31
CA ALA A 257 3.05 11.37 11.44
C ALA A 257 3.64 12.05 12.69
N ASP A 258 3.19 13.28 12.99
CA ASP A 258 3.72 14.09 14.09
C ASP A 258 3.15 13.68 15.46
N SER A 259 2.00 13.00 15.51
CA SER A 259 1.38 12.51 16.75
C SER A 259 2.29 11.56 17.55
N ASP A 260 3.21 10.86 16.88
CA ASP A 260 4.20 9.98 17.51
C ASP A 260 5.32 10.76 18.24
N ARG A 261 5.69 11.93 17.72
CA ARG A 261 6.78 12.74 18.27
C ARG A 261 6.44 13.41 19.59
N THR A 262 5.15 13.50 19.93
CA THR A 262 4.66 14.12 21.16
C THR A 262 4.59 13.16 22.36
N VAL A 263 4.78 11.87 22.15
CA VAL A 263 4.73 10.84 23.25
C VAL A 263 6.12 10.51 23.79
N GLU A 264 7.21 10.93 23.16
CA GLU A 264 8.60 10.68 23.58
C GLU A 264 9.24 11.80 24.44
N VAL A 265 8.46 12.62 25.17
CA VAL A 265 8.97 13.68 26.07
C VAL A 265 8.68 13.34 27.54
#